data_3dea89615ea6550f5b2bb9443624ec17
#
_entry.id   3dea89615ea6550f5b2bb9443624ec17
#
_cell.length_a   1.000
_cell.length_b   1.000
_cell.length_c   1.000
_cell.angle_alpha   90.00
_cell.angle_beta   90.00
_cell.angle_gamma   90.00
#
_symmetry.space_group_name_H-M   'P 1'
#
loop_
_entity.id
_entity.type
_entity.pdbx_description
1 polymer ?
#
loop_
_entity_poly.entity_id
_entity_poly.type
_entity_poly.pdbx_seq_one_letter_code
_entity_poly.pdbx_strand_id
1 'polypeptide(L)'
;GAADLLPEWGKEYGIDMIPVNILFGEKSYLQGTELDNEGFYKLVDETKRIPKTSQPSPHQFVEFYRSIAQKGDTILSIHITAKLSGTYTSAVAAAEELKDEFKVIPIDSACGSLGIGLMCREARKMEKAGKSVDEIVQYIEGIKKVLSEGNPQQLDTIPLELPESLPSLD
;
A
#
# COMPACT_ATOMS: atom_id res chain seq x y z
N GLY A 1 4.83 2.19 -4.28
CA GLY A 1 4.62 3.51 -4.37
C GLY A 1 4.80 4.38 -3.14
N ALA A 2 3.71 4.88 -2.60
CA ALA A 2 3.75 5.93 -1.58
C ALA A 2 3.73 5.42 -0.13
N ALA A 3 4.11 4.16 0.12
CA ALA A 3 3.98 3.53 1.44
C ALA A 3 5.25 3.65 2.30
N ASP A 4 6.37 4.09 1.74
CA ASP A 4 7.69 4.11 2.39
C ASP A 4 7.95 2.84 3.22
N LEU A 5 7.65 1.71 2.59
CA LEU A 5 7.79 0.39 3.19
C LEU A 5 9.27 0.07 3.38
N LEU A 6 9.64 -0.36 4.57
CA LEU A 6 10.99 -0.85 4.80
C LEU A 6 11.25 -2.08 3.92
N PRO A 7 12.40 -2.18 3.23
CA PRO A 7 12.68 -3.25 2.28
C PRO A 7 12.52 -4.66 2.87
N GLU A 8 12.89 -4.83 4.14
CA GLU A 8 12.75 -6.08 4.88
C GLU A 8 11.29 -6.47 5.08
N TRP A 9 10.37 -5.50 5.30
CA TRP A 9 8.96 -5.78 5.53
C TRP A 9 8.26 -6.35 4.30
N GLY A 10 8.66 -5.91 3.10
CA GLY A 10 8.13 -6.48 1.86
C GLY A 10 8.32 -8.00 1.82
N LYS A 11 9.53 -8.46 2.13
CA LYS A 11 9.89 -9.89 2.13
C LYS A 11 9.32 -10.64 3.34
N GLU A 12 9.47 -10.09 4.54
CA GLU A 12 9.06 -10.72 5.81
C GLU A 12 7.55 -10.96 5.88
N TYR A 13 6.77 -9.95 5.47
CA TYR A 13 5.31 -10.01 5.54
C TYR A 13 4.63 -10.36 4.21
N GLY A 14 5.38 -10.50 3.12
CA GLY A 14 4.81 -10.78 1.80
C GLY A 14 3.92 -9.63 1.34
N ILE A 15 4.45 -8.39 1.40
CA ILE A 15 3.74 -7.18 0.97
C ILE A 15 4.29 -6.77 -0.38
N ASP A 16 3.43 -6.77 -1.39
CA ASP A 16 3.76 -6.32 -2.72
C ASP A 16 3.43 -4.82 -2.89
N MET A 17 4.27 -4.10 -3.62
CA MET A 17 4.13 -2.66 -3.75
C MET A 17 4.09 -2.24 -5.23
N ILE A 18 2.93 -1.75 -5.68
CA ILE A 18 2.81 -1.19 -7.02
C ILE A 18 3.64 0.09 -7.14
N PRO A 19 4.53 0.21 -8.14
CA PRO A 19 5.34 1.42 -8.33
C PRO A 19 4.51 2.61 -8.80
N VAL A 20 4.92 3.83 -8.45
CA VAL A 20 4.44 5.04 -9.10
C VAL A 20 5.29 5.35 -10.34
N ASN A 21 4.73 6.10 -11.29
CA ASN A 21 5.48 6.57 -12.44
C ASN A 21 6.23 7.87 -12.06
N ILE A 22 7.54 7.93 -12.36
CA ILE A 22 8.40 9.10 -12.16
C ILE A 22 8.71 9.70 -13.53
N LEU A 23 8.38 10.96 -13.74
CA LEU A 23 8.51 11.64 -15.02
C LEU A 23 9.64 12.68 -14.98
N PHE A 24 10.62 12.50 -15.85
CA PHE A 24 11.68 13.48 -16.16
C PHE A 24 11.48 13.99 -17.59
N GLY A 25 10.79 15.12 -17.75
CA GLY A 25 10.39 15.63 -19.06
C GLY A 25 9.41 14.67 -19.76
N GLU A 26 9.80 14.13 -20.92
CA GLU A 26 8.99 13.17 -21.68
C GLU A 26 9.25 11.69 -21.31
N LYS A 27 10.26 11.43 -20.49
CA LYS A 27 10.58 10.07 -20.05
C LYS A 27 9.84 9.73 -18.76
N SER A 28 9.29 8.53 -18.72
CA SER A 28 8.63 7.95 -17.54
C SER A 28 9.39 6.71 -17.09
N TYR A 29 9.54 6.54 -15.79
CA TYR A 29 10.22 5.43 -15.13
C TYR A 29 9.34 4.85 -14.03
N LEU A 30 9.34 3.53 -13.85
CA LEU A 30 8.72 2.86 -12.72
C LEU A 30 9.64 2.95 -11.50
N GLN A 31 9.13 3.53 -10.41
CA GLN A 31 9.86 3.66 -9.14
C GLN A 31 10.34 2.31 -8.61
N GLY A 32 11.62 2.21 -8.27
CA GLY A 32 12.22 1.02 -7.67
C GLY A 32 12.46 -0.15 -8.63
N THR A 33 11.89 -0.12 -9.85
CA THR A 33 12.07 -1.15 -10.88
C THR A 33 12.98 -0.65 -11.99
N GLU A 34 12.65 0.50 -12.58
CA GLU A 34 13.42 1.10 -13.67
C GLU A 34 14.30 2.26 -13.17
N LEU A 35 13.95 2.82 -12.02
CA LEU A 35 14.67 3.93 -11.38
C LEU A 35 14.71 3.72 -9.86
N ASP A 36 15.89 3.36 -9.37
CA ASP A 36 16.17 3.27 -7.94
C ASP A 36 16.51 4.65 -7.35
N ASN A 37 16.76 4.70 -6.05
CA ASN A 37 17.05 5.96 -5.36
C ASN A 37 18.34 6.63 -5.85
N GLU A 38 19.38 5.85 -6.13
CA GLU A 38 20.67 6.38 -6.61
C GLU A 38 20.51 6.99 -8.02
N GLY A 39 19.89 6.25 -8.93
CA GLY A 39 19.56 6.71 -10.27
C GLY A 39 18.66 7.94 -10.27
N PHE A 40 17.69 8.00 -9.34
CA PHE A 40 16.82 9.16 -9.17
C PHE A 40 17.61 10.44 -8.85
N TYR A 41 18.46 10.41 -7.82
CA TYR A 41 19.25 11.58 -7.43
C TYR A 41 20.25 11.97 -8.51
N LYS A 42 20.87 10.98 -9.18
CA LYS A 42 21.75 11.22 -10.32
C LYS A 42 21.03 11.96 -11.45
N LEU A 43 19.82 11.52 -11.83
CA LEU A 43 19.02 12.21 -12.86
C LEU A 43 18.61 13.63 -12.44
N VAL A 44 18.28 13.86 -11.18
CA VAL A 44 18.02 15.22 -10.66
C VAL A 44 19.24 16.09 -10.81
N ASP A 45 20.43 15.59 -10.44
CA ASP A 45 21.67 16.34 -10.52
C ASP A 45 22.11 16.63 -11.95
N GLU A 46 21.98 15.67 -12.84
CA GLU A 46 22.36 15.82 -14.26
C GLU A 46 21.41 16.73 -15.02
N THR A 47 20.10 16.59 -14.79
CA THR A 47 19.09 17.30 -15.57
C THR A 47 18.71 18.65 -14.96
N LYS A 48 19.00 18.87 -13.66
CA LYS A 48 18.55 20.03 -12.87
C LYS A 48 17.04 20.26 -12.96
N ARG A 49 16.28 19.19 -13.23
CA ARG A 49 14.81 19.22 -13.33
C ARG A 49 14.17 18.64 -12.08
N ILE A 50 13.08 19.26 -11.66
CA ILE A 50 12.21 18.70 -10.63
C ILE A 50 11.34 17.65 -11.31
N PRO A 51 11.44 16.35 -10.92
CA PRO A 51 10.60 15.31 -11.47
C PRO A 51 9.13 15.51 -11.07
N LYS A 52 8.23 15.00 -11.90
CA LYS A 52 6.83 14.85 -11.56
C LYS A 52 6.53 13.37 -11.31
N THR A 53 5.46 13.09 -10.60
CA THR A 53 4.94 11.72 -10.45
C THR A 53 3.54 11.64 -11.02
N SER A 54 3.19 10.47 -11.55
CA SER A 54 1.79 10.14 -11.80
C SER A 54 1.43 8.83 -11.11
N GLN A 55 0.18 8.75 -10.70
CA GLN A 55 -0.39 7.53 -10.13
C GLN A 55 -0.38 6.39 -11.15
N PRO A 56 -0.34 5.13 -10.70
CA PRO A 56 -0.60 4.00 -11.59
C PRO A 56 -1.98 4.09 -12.21
N SER A 57 -2.08 3.76 -13.50
CA SER A 57 -3.37 3.69 -14.20
C SER A 57 -4.17 2.46 -13.74
N PRO A 58 -5.51 2.41 -13.96
CA PRO A 58 -6.29 1.20 -13.71
C PRO A 58 -5.72 -0.04 -14.40
N HIS A 59 -5.26 0.09 -15.65
CA HIS A 59 -4.62 -1.02 -16.38
C HIS A 59 -3.34 -1.50 -15.70
N GLN A 60 -2.48 -0.61 -15.20
CA GLN A 60 -1.28 -1.00 -14.45
C GLN A 60 -1.65 -1.76 -13.16
N PHE A 61 -2.75 -1.39 -12.51
CA PHE A 61 -3.27 -2.13 -11.36
C PHE A 61 -3.78 -3.52 -11.75
N VAL A 62 -4.51 -3.66 -12.85
CA VAL A 62 -4.98 -4.95 -13.36
C VAL A 62 -3.81 -5.89 -13.60
N GLU A 63 -2.80 -5.45 -14.35
CA GLU A 63 -1.59 -6.24 -14.63
C GLU A 63 -0.83 -6.58 -13.33
N PHE A 64 -0.72 -5.63 -12.41
CA PHE A 64 -0.06 -5.85 -11.13
C PHE A 64 -0.79 -6.89 -10.29
N TYR A 65 -2.11 -6.81 -10.13
CA TYR A 65 -2.87 -7.79 -9.35
C TYR A 65 -2.77 -9.20 -9.96
N ARG A 66 -2.84 -9.32 -11.28
CA ARG A 66 -2.63 -10.60 -11.96
C ARG A 66 -1.23 -11.18 -11.78
N SER A 67 -0.22 -10.32 -11.58
CA SER A 67 1.16 -10.76 -11.40
C SER A 67 1.46 -11.30 -9.99
N ILE A 68 0.66 -10.92 -8.98
CA ILE A 68 0.92 -11.24 -7.56
C ILE A 68 -0.09 -12.22 -6.94
N ALA A 69 -1.20 -12.50 -7.62
CA ALA A 69 -2.30 -13.28 -7.07
C ALA A 69 -2.78 -14.37 -8.04
N GLN A 70 -3.44 -15.39 -7.50
CA GLN A 70 -4.09 -16.46 -8.25
C GLN A 70 -5.61 -16.27 -8.22
N LYS A 71 -6.30 -16.82 -9.23
CA LYS A 71 -7.76 -16.74 -9.32
C LYS A 71 -8.43 -17.25 -8.04
N GLY A 72 -9.30 -16.43 -7.46
CA GLY A 72 -10.01 -16.73 -6.22
C GLY A 72 -9.36 -16.13 -4.97
N ASP A 73 -8.16 -15.56 -5.08
CA ASP A 73 -7.51 -14.89 -3.96
C ASP A 73 -8.25 -13.61 -3.55
N THR A 74 -8.08 -13.24 -2.27
CA THR A 74 -8.49 -11.94 -1.75
C THR A 74 -7.30 -11.02 -1.65
N ILE A 75 -7.36 -9.87 -2.29
CA ILE A 75 -6.32 -8.84 -2.29
C ILE A 75 -6.77 -7.66 -1.45
N LEU A 76 -6.07 -7.40 -0.33
CA LEU A 76 -6.26 -6.18 0.44
C LEU A 76 -5.31 -5.11 -0.09
N SER A 77 -5.87 -4.07 -0.72
CA SER A 77 -5.09 -3.07 -1.45
C SER A 77 -5.19 -1.70 -0.78
N ILE A 78 -4.14 -1.33 -0.02
CA ILE A 78 -4.13 -0.12 0.83
C ILE A 78 -3.35 0.99 0.13
N HIS A 79 -3.98 2.15 -0.03
CA HIS A 79 -3.47 3.26 -0.83
C HIS A 79 -3.38 4.56 -0.07
N ILE A 80 -2.53 5.44 -0.57
CA ILE A 80 -2.47 6.85 -0.16
C ILE A 80 -3.86 7.49 -0.25
N THR A 81 -4.15 8.41 0.67
CA THR A 81 -5.46 9.08 0.73
C THR A 81 -5.90 9.65 -0.61
N ALA A 82 -7.15 9.42 -0.95
CA ALA A 82 -7.78 9.96 -2.17
C ALA A 82 -7.80 11.49 -2.22
N LYS A 83 -7.58 12.18 -1.08
CA LYS A 83 -7.44 13.64 -1.03
C LYS A 83 -6.14 14.14 -1.65
N LEU A 84 -5.10 13.30 -1.74
CA LEU A 84 -3.79 13.64 -2.28
C LEU A 84 -3.50 13.02 -3.65
N SER A 85 -4.11 11.89 -3.97
CA SER A 85 -3.80 11.15 -5.18
C SER A 85 -5.00 10.35 -5.70
N GLY A 86 -5.14 10.25 -7.02
CA GLY A 86 -6.11 9.37 -7.65
C GLY A 86 -5.75 7.87 -7.63
N THR A 87 -4.67 7.48 -6.94
CA THR A 87 -4.23 6.07 -6.85
C THR A 87 -5.33 5.14 -6.35
N TYR A 88 -6.03 5.55 -5.28
CA TYR A 88 -7.18 4.80 -4.76
C TYR A 88 -8.28 4.61 -5.82
N THR A 89 -8.64 5.67 -6.55
CA THR A 89 -9.64 5.61 -7.61
C THR A 89 -9.23 4.67 -8.73
N SER A 90 -7.95 4.68 -9.12
CA SER A 90 -7.42 3.72 -10.11
C SER A 90 -7.51 2.27 -9.62
N ALA A 91 -7.24 2.02 -8.33
CA ALA A 91 -7.36 0.68 -7.73
C ALA A 91 -8.83 0.21 -7.68
N VAL A 92 -9.78 1.10 -7.38
CA VAL A 92 -11.23 0.80 -7.40
C VAL A 92 -11.68 0.41 -8.81
N ALA A 93 -11.25 1.15 -9.84
CA ALA A 93 -11.58 0.81 -11.22
C ALA A 93 -11.02 -0.56 -11.64
N ALA A 94 -9.79 -0.87 -11.25
CA ALA A 94 -9.18 -2.18 -11.51
C ALA A 94 -9.88 -3.31 -10.75
N ALA A 95 -10.31 -3.06 -9.50
CA ALA A 95 -11.07 -4.02 -8.70
C ALA A 95 -12.40 -4.40 -9.36
N GLU A 96 -13.11 -3.43 -9.93
CA GLU A 96 -14.36 -3.70 -10.67
C GLU A 96 -14.11 -4.50 -11.94
N GLU A 97 -13.02 -4.23 -12.67
CA GLU A 97 -12.65 -4.99 -13.86
C GLU A 97 -12.33 -6.45 -13.52
N LEU A 98 -11.70 -6.69 -12.36
CA LEU A 98 -11.21 -8.02 -11.94
C LEU A 98 -12.17 -8.80 -11.05
N LYS A 99 -13.39 -8.34 -10.83
CA LYS A 99 -14.34 -8.93 -9.85
C LYS A 99 -14.65 -10.42 -10.06
N ASP A 100 -14.53 -10.91 -11.29
CA ASP A 100 -14.74 -12.33 -11.62
C ASP A 100 -13.46 -13.18 -11.49
N GLU A 101 -12.31 -12.53 -11.24
CA GLU A 101 -11.01 -13.18 -11.07
C GLU A 101 -10.57 -13.17 -9.60
N PHE A 102 -10.69 -12.02 -8.93
CA PHE A 102 -10.21 -11.76 -7.57
C PHE A 102 -11.23 -11.03 -6.72
N LYS A 103 -11.19 -11.22 -5.41
CA LYS A 103 -11.83 -10.32 -4.46
C LYS A 103 -10.84 -9.22 -4.08
N VAL A 104 -10.80 -8.12 -4.83
CA VAL A 104 -9.97 -6.97 -4.48
C VAL A 104 -10.75 -6.05 -3.55
N ILE A 105 -10.11 -5.65 -2.43
CA ILE A 105 -10.66 -4.71 -1.44
C ILE A 105 -9.75 -3.49 -1.41
N PRO A 106 -10.04 -2.44 -2.21
CA PRO A 106 -9.30 -1.20 -2.17
C PRO A 106 -9.63 -0.42 -0.90
N ILE A 107 -8.60 0.08 -0.20
CA ILE A 107 -8.74 0.88 1.01
C ILE A 107 -8.04 2.22 0.81
N ASP A 108 -8.78 3.32 1.01
CA ASP A 108 -8.21 4.64 1.24
C ASP A 108 -7.69 4.70 2.66
N SER A 109 -6.38 4.78 2.85
CA SER A 109 -5.77 4.79 4.18
C SER A 109 -6.02 6.06 4.99
N ALA A 110 -6.57 7.10 4.38
CA ALA A 110 -6.66 8.46 4.93
C ALA A 110 -5.30 9.09 5.32
N CYS A 111 -4.19 8.45 4.96
CA CYS A 111 -2.83 8.90 5.24
C CYS A 111 -1.91 8.67 4.03
N GLY A 112 -0.60 8.82 4.25
CA GLY A 112 0.46 8.54 3.28
C GLY A 112 1.69 7.98 3.97
N SER A 113 2.74 7.72 3.18
CA SER A 113 4.07 7.38 3.67
C SER A 113 4.08 6.15 4.59
N LEU A 114 4.85 6.19 5.66
CA LEU A 114 5.01 5.09 6.62
C LEU A 114 3.68 4.60 7.23
N GLY A 115 2.67 5.47 7.35
CA GLY A 115 1.35 5.08 7.86
C GLY A 115 0.70 3.97 7.04
N ILE A 116 0.83 4.00 5.71
CA ILE A 116 0.35 2.92 4.83
C ILE A 116 1.16 1.64 5.10
N GLY A 117 2.49 1.75 5.19
CA GLY A 117 3.38 0.61 5.47
C GLY A 117 3.02 -0.09 6.78
N LEU A 118 2.75 0.67 7.83
CA LEU A 118 2.31 0.14 9.12
C LEU A 118 0.96 -0.59 9.01
N MET A 119 -0.01 -0.02 8.31
CA MET A 119 -1.32 -0.68 8.07
C MET A 119 -1.13 -2.01 7.33
N CYS A 120 -0.31 -2.04 6.28
CA CYS A 120 -0.01 -3.26 5.53
C CYS A 120 0.64 -4.32 6.43
N ARG A 121 1.63 -3.93 7.24
CA ARG A 121 2.31 -4.83 8.17
C ARG A 121 1.33 -5.43 9.17
N GLU A 122 0.51 -4.60 9.82
CA GLU A 122 -0.46 -5.07 10.80
C GLU A 122 -1.52 -5.97 10.17
N ALA A 123 -2.01 -5.64 8.96
CA ALA A 123 -2.91 -6.52 8.22
C ALA A 123 -2.32 -7.92 8.00
N ARG A 124 -1.04 -8.00 7.60
CA ARG A 124 -0.35 -9.29 7.40
C ARG A 124 -0.10 -10.04 8.71
N LYS A 125 0.18 -9.35 9.81
CA LYS A 125 0.28 -9.98 11.13
C LYS A 125 -1.04 -10.60 11.57
N MET A 126 -2.12 -9.86 11.41
CA MET A 126 -3.47 -10.33 11.74
C MET A 126 -3.86 -11.55 10.90
N GLU A 127 -3.56 -11.54 9.61
CA GLU A 127 -3.79 -12.70 8.73
C GLU A 127 -2.98 -13.91 9.18
N LYS A 128 -1.68 -13.74 9.49
CA LYS A 128 -0.84 -14.82 10.02
C LYS A 128 -1.34 -15.34 11.38
N ALA A 129 -2.04 -14.51 12.15
CA ALA A 129 -2.71 -14.90 13.39
C ALA A 129 -4.10 -15.54 13.18
N GLY A 130 -4.52 -15.79 11.92
CA GLY A 130 -5.77 -16.45 11.58
C GLY A 130 -7.00 -15.54 11.63
N LYS A 131 -6.83 -14.22 11.69
CA LYS A 131 -7.94 -13.26 11.63
C LYS A 131 -8.57 -13.24 10.24
N SER A 132 -9.88 -13.09 10.21
CA SER A 132 -10.64 -12.95 8.96
C SER A 132 -10.35 -11.62 8.27
N VAL A 133 -10.60 -11.57 6.96
CA VAL A 133 -10.47 -10.34 6.16
C VAL A 133 -11.34 -9.21 6.73
N ASP A 134 -12.55 -9.54 7.20
CA ASP A 134 -13.48 -8.55 7.76
C ASP A 134 -12.95 -7.95 9.08
N GLU A 135 -12.34 -8.77 9.96
CA GLU A 135 -11.67 -8.29 11.19
C GLU A 135 -10.49 -7.36 10.85
N ILE A 136 -9.69 -7.72 9.83
CA ILE A 136 -8.56 -6.91 9.38
C ILE A 136 -9.05 -5.56 8.82
N VAL A 137 -10.09 -5.57 7.99
CA VAL A 137 -10.67 -4.34 7.43
C VAL A 137 -11.22 -3.45 8.54
N GLN A 138 -11.97 -4.01 9.50
CA GLN A 138 -12.48 -3.26 10.65
C GLN A 138 -11.36 -2.62 11.48
N TYR A 139 -10.27 -3.34 11.68
CA TYR A 139 -9.10 -2.81 12.39
C TYR A 139 -8.48 -1.61 11.66
N ILE A 140 -8.28 -1.71 10.33
CA ILE A 140 -7.76 -0.61 9.54
C ILE A 140 -8.70 0.61 9.56
N GLU A 141 -10.02 0.39 9.48
CA GLU A 141 -10.99 1.48 9.60
C GLU A 141 -10.94 2.15 10.99
N GLY A 142 -10.67 1.37 12.04
CA GLY A 142 -10.42 1.90 13.39
C GLY A 142 -9.19 2.83 13.42
N ILE A 143 -8.08 2.41 12.82
CA ILE A 143 -6.87 3.26 12.70
C ILE A 143 -7.19 4.56 11.94
N LYS A 144 -7.90 4.48 10.83
CA LYS A 144 -8.28 5.65 10.02
C LYS A 144 -9.10 6.65 10.85
N LYS A 145 -10.05 6.16 11.64
CA LYS A 145 -10.86 7.01 12.51
C LYS A 145 -9.98 7.77 13.50
N VAL A 146 -9.09 7.08 14.21
CA VAL A 146 -8.16 7.69 15.16
C VAL A 146 -7.27 8.74 14.51
N LEU A 147 -6.72 8.45 13.33
CA LEU A 147 -5.90 9.39 12.58
C LEU A 147 -6.69 10.63 12.14
N SER A 148 -7.96 10.47 11.74
CA SER A 148 -8.82 11.57 11.31
C SER A 148 -9.25 12.48 12.46
N GLU A 149 -9.41 11.94 13.66
CA GLU A 149 -9.80 12.65 14.88
C GLU A 149 -8.61 13.38 15.53
N GLY A 150 -7.39 13.16 15.05
CA GLY A 150 -6.16 13.81 15.52
C GLY A 150 -5.77 13.44 16.96
N ASN A 151 -6.28 12.31 17.47
CA ASN A 151 -5.98 11.82 18.80
C ASN A 151 -5.22 10.48 18.79
N PRO A 152 -3.87 10.50 18.62
CA PRO A 152 -3.07 9.29 18.57
C PRO A 152 -3.11 8.45 19.88
N GLN A 153 -3.52 9.04 21.01
CA GLN A 153 -3.68 8.30 22.27
C GLN A 153 -4.82 7.27 22.22
N GLN A 154 -5.74 7.39 21.26
CA GLN A 154 -6.80 6.41 21.04
C GLN A 154 -6.34 5.17 20.26
N LEU A 155 -5.13 5.15 19.70
CA LEU A 155 -4.59 3.94 19.08
C LEU A 155 -4.50 2.77 20.08
N ASP A 156 -4.22 3.07 21.35
CA ASP A 156 -4.18 2.07 22.43
C ASP A 156 -5.58 1.55 22.82
N THR A 157 -6.65 2.22 22.40
CA THR A 157 -8.05 1.84 22.70
C THR A 157 -8.74 1.10 21.57
N ILE A 158 -8.09 0.93 20.43
CA ILE A 158 -8.56 0.03 19.39
C ILE A 158 -8.47 -1.38 19.99
N PRO A 159 -9.59 -2.11 20.15
CA PRO A 159 -9.55 -3.41 20.79
C PRO A 159 -8.74 -4.37 19.92
N LEU A 160 -7.45 -4.39 20.21
CA LEU A 160 -6.51 -5.39 19.73
C LEU A 160 -6.63 -6.57 20.71
N GLU A 161 -7.49 -7.51 20.41
CA GLU A 161 -7.25 -8.87 20.84
C GLU A 161 -6.08 -9.41 20.03
N LEU A 162 -4.89 -8.89 20.31
CA LEU A 162 -3.65 -9.52 19.87
C LEU A 162 -3.56 -10.86 20.61
N PRO A 163 -3.16 -11.94 19.91
CA PRO A 163 -2.87 -13.20 20.61
C PRO A 163 -1.81 -12.93 21.69
N GLU A 164 -2.02 -13.45 22.88
CA GLU A 164 -1.17 -13.24 24.10
C GLU A 164 0.29 -13.69 23.94
N SER A 165 0.68 -14.24 22.81
CA SER A 165 2.03 -14.65 22.52
C SER A 165 2.43 -14.30 21.09
N LEU A 166 3.11 -13.18 20.95
CA LEU A 166 4.04 -13.04 19.83
C LEU A 166 5.23 -13.95 20.12
N PRO A 167 5.72 -14.78 19.17
CA PRO A 167 6.97 -15.47 19.35
C PRO A 167 8.06 -14.44 19.62
N SER A 168 8.86 -14.68 20.69
CA SER A 168 10.03 -13.89 21.00
C SER A 168 10.93 -13.81 19.76
N LEU A 169 11.34 -12.62 19.42
CA LEU A 169 12.42 -12.38 18.49
C LEU A 169 13.73 -12.71 19.21
N ASP A 170 14.13 -13.97 19.21
CA ASP A 170 15.49 -14.41 19.51
C ASP A 170 16.26 -14.61 18.20
#